data_05a785c8ea73bf1211ffde66ca782844
#
_entry.id   05a785c8ea73bf1211ffde66ca782844
#
_cell.length_a   1.000
_cell.length_b   1.000
_cell.length_c   1.000
_cell.angle_alpha   90.00
_cell.angle_beta   90.00
_cell.angle_gamma   90.00
#
_symmetry.space_group_name_H-M   'P 1'
#
loop_
_entity.id
_entity.type
_entity.pdbx_description
1 polymer ?
#
loop_
_entity_poly.entity_id
_entity_poly.type
_entity_poly.pdbx_seq_one_letter_code
_entity_poly.pdbx_strand_id
1 'polypeptide(L)'
;DQQSDSSLDDGSDVPYPFTSCDELIALCEKHHMSIADIVWANETAMQSAVQVRSELDNVWRVMRRCVQHGCHTSQTVLPGGLNAPRRAPKMYARLASNSDVLARDKKRADAVLESSDAAWVDLFALAVSEENAGGGRIVTAPTNGAAGIIPAVLHYYWHFVDHANEEGVITFLLTAGAVGYLFKRNASISGAEVGCQGEVGTACSMAAAGLCAVMGGTPQQVENAAEIGIEHNLGLTCDPVG
;
A
#
# COMPACT_ATOMS: atom_id res chain seq x y z
N ASP A 1 -11.97 26.29 11.71
CA ASP A 1 -12.55 26.42 10.36
C ASP A 1 -12.10 25.20 9.54
N GLN A 2 -12.89 24.14 9.63
CA GLN A 2 -12.76 22.99 8.75
C GLN A 2 -13.47 23.37 7.45
N GLN A 3 -12.70 23.84 6.49
CA GLN A 3 -13.13 23.79 5.11
C GLN A 3 -13.06 22.31 4.69
N SER A 4 -14.22 21.67 4.63
CA SER A 4 -14.42 20.44 3.88
C SER A 4 -13.96 20.70 2.44
N ASP A 5 -12.87 20.06 2.04
CA ASP A 5 -12.38 20.04 0.68
C ASP A 5 -13.39 19.23 -0.16
N SER A 6 -14.51 19.87 -0.52
CA SER A 6 -15.63 19.27 -1.25
C SER A 6 -15.46 19.34 -2.77
N SER A 7 -14.25 19.53 -3.27
CA SER A 7 -13.92 19.44 -4.68
C SER A 7 -13.14 18.15 -4.99
N LEU A 8 -13.71 16.99 -4.67
CA LEU A 8 -13.41 15.85 -5.50
C LEU A 8 -14.15 16.13 -6.81
N ASP A 9 -13.37 16.51 -7.82
CA ASP A 9 -13.81 16.61 -9.20
C ASP A 9 -14.66 15.37 -9.51
N ASP A 10 -15.87 15.52 -10.03
CA ASP A 10 -16.79 14.41 -10.24
C ASP A 10 -16.33 13.40 -11.30
N GLY A 11 -15.09 13.56 -11.80
CA GLY A 11 -14.46 12.65 -12.78
C GLY A 11 -15.12 12.70 -14.15
N SER A 12 -15.91 13.74 -14.45
CA SER A 12 -16.66 13.86 -15.68
C SER A 12 -15.81 13.96 -16.96
N ASP A 13 -14.54 14.33 -16.81
CA ASP A 13 -13.61 14.54 -17.93
C ASP A 13 -12.67 13.35 -18.21
N VAL A 14 -12.78 12.23 -17.47
CA VAL A 14 -11.95 11.06 -17.70
C VAL A 14 -12.63 10.00 -18.56
N PRO A 15 -11.88 9.17 -19.33
CA PRO A 15 -12.46 8.20 -20.26
C PRO A 15 -13.34 7.13 -19.59
N TYR A 16 -13.03 6.74 -18.37
CA TYR A 16 -13.68 5.66 -17.63
C TYR A 16 -14.05 6.09 -16.21
N PRO A 17 -15.01 7.02 -16.05
CA PRO A 17 -15.41 7.48 -14.71
C PRO A 17 -16.11 6.34 -13.95
N PHE A 18 -15.83 6.23 -12.65
CA PHE A 18 -16.49 5.29 -11.75
C PHE A 18 -16.61 5.89 -10.35
N THR A 19 -17.67 5.54 -9.67
CA THR A 19 -17.99 6.01 -8.31
C THR A 19 -18.23 4.86 -7.34
N SER A 20 -18.40 3.65 -7.86
CA SER A 20 -18.58 2.42 -7.08
C SER A 20 -17.71 1.30 -7.63
N CYS A 21 -17.57 0.23 -6.84
CA CYS A 21 -16.85 -0.96 -7.28
C CYS A 21 -17.59 -1.67 -8.42
N ASP A 22 -18.93 -1.75 -8.35
CA ASP A 22 -19.77 -2.33 -9.41
C ASP A 22 -19.53 -1.64 -10.76
N GLU A 23 -19.49 -0.31 -10.77
CA GLU A 23 -19.19 0.46 -11.98
C GLU A 23 -17.79 0.18 -12.51
N LEU A 24 -16.78 0.12 -11.63
CA LEU A 24 -15.41 -0.20 -12.01
C LEU A 24 -15.30 -1.60 -12.63
N ILE A 25 -15.93 -2.61 -12.01
CA ILE A 25 -15.96 -3.98 -12.53
C ILE A 25 -16.68 -4.04 -13.87
N ALA A 26 -17.85 -3.38 -14.00
CA ALA A 26 -18.59 -3.30 -15.27
C ALA A 26 -17.75 -2.65 -16.40
N LEU A 27 -16.96 -1.61 -16.10
CA LEU A 27 -16.03 -1.02 -17.06
C LEU A 27 -14.94 -2.00 -17.46
N CYS A 28 -14.34 -2.72 -16.52
CA CYS A 28 -13.33 -3.73 -16.80
C CYS A 28 -13.87 -4.83 -17.72
N GLU A 29 -15.07 -5.34 -17.47
CA GLU A 29 -15.73 -6.36 -18.28
C GLU A 29 -16.06 -5.86 -19.68
N LYS A 30 -16.70 -4.69 -19.76
CA LYS A 30 -17.12 -4.07 -21.03
C LYS A 30 -15.97 -3.81 -21.97
N HIS A 31 -14.85 -3.36 -21.44
CA HIS A 31 -13.70 -2.94 -22.23
C HIS A 31 -12.58 -3.99 -22.28
N HIS A 32 -12.73 -5.13 -21.58
CA HIS A 32 -11.71 -6.18 -21.46
C HIS A 32 -10.38 -5.64 -20.91
N MET A 33 -10.47 -4.77 -19.90
CA MET A 33 -9.36 -4.09 -19.25
C MET A 33 -9.23 -4.53 -17.80
N SER A 34 -8.01 -4.51 -17.27
CA SER A 34 -7.78 -4.64 -15.83
C SER A 34 -8.16 -3.33 -15.09
N ILE A 35 -8.28 -3.40 -13.76
CA ILE A 35 -8.48 -2.20 -12.93
C ILE A 35 -7.33 -1.21 -13.15
N ALA A 36 -6.10 -1.70 -13.20
CA ALA A 36 -4.93 -0.86 -13.45
C ALA A 36 -4.99 -0.17 -14.82
N ASP A 37 -5.48 -0.85 -15.88
CA ASP A 37 -5.63 -0.25 -17.23
C ASP A 37 -6.68 0.88 -17.22
N ILE A 38 -7.80 0.69 -16.52
CA ILE A 38 -8.84 1.72 -16.36
C ILE A 38 -8.25 2.97 -15.70
N VAL A 39 -7.54 2.78 -14.56
CA VAL A 39 -6.93 3.90 -13.83
C VAL A 39 -5.82 4.55 -14.67
N TRP A 40 -4.98 3.76 -15.33
CA TRP A 40 -3.94 4.28 -16.21
C TRP A 40 -4.53 5.15 -17.33
N ALA A 41 -5.62 4.71 -17.96
CA ALA A 41 -6.29 5.48 -19.00
C ALA A 41 -6.87 6.80 -18.47
N ASN A 42 -7.45 6.79 -17.26
CA ASN A 42 -7.95 7.99 -16.61
C ASN A 42 -6.83 8.98 -16.27
N GLU A 43 -5.75 8.51 -15.63
CA GLU A 43 -4.60 9.35 -15.28
C GLU A 43 -3.92 9.94 -16.52
N THR A 44 -3.75 9.14 -17.59
CA THR A 44 -3.10 9.59 -18.81
C THR A 44 -3.98 10.49 -19.70
N ALA A 45 -5.25 10.60 -19.41
CA ALA A 45 -6.11 11.62 -20.02
C ALA A 45 -5.88 13.01 -19.44
N MET A 46 -5.44 13.10 -18.18
CA MET A 46 -5.19 14.36 -17.47
C MET A 46 -3.74 14.83 -17.57
N GLN A 47 -2.80 13.90 -17.68
CA GLN A 47 -1.37 14.20 -17.76
C GLN A 47 -0.63 13.21 -18.68
N SER A 48 0.61 13.51 -19.05
CA SER A 48 1.35 12.63 -19.95
C SER A 48 1.68 11.27 -19.29
N ALA A 49 1.68 10.19 -20.10
CA ALA A 49 2.05 8.86 -19.64
C ALA A 49 3.46 8.81 -18.98
N VAL A 50 4.40 9.63 -19.48
CA VAL A 50 5.75 9.76 -18.91
C VAL A 50 5.69 10.36 -17.50
N GLN A 51 4.81 11.33 -17.29
CA GLN A 51 4.64 11.98 -15.99
C GLN A 51 3.99 11.02 -15.00
N VAL A 52 2.89 10.35 -15.35
CA VAL A 52 2.22 9.33 -14.52
C VAL A 52 3.22 8.27 -14.08
N ARG A 53 3.99 7.73 -15.04
CA ARG A 53 5.01 6.72 -14.73
C ARG A 53 6.07 7.25 -13.77
N SER A 54 6.60 8.44 -14.03
CA SER A 54 7.63 9.05 -13.18
C SER A 54 7.15 9.29 -11.75
N GLU A 55 5.89 9.64 -11.57
CA GLU A 55 5.28 9.84 -10.25
C GLU A 55 5.13 8.51 -9.50
N LEU A 56 4.63 7.46 -10.15
CA LEU A 56 4.53 6.12 -9.56
C LEU A 56 5.90 5.53 -9.22
N ASP A 57 6.90 5.68 -10.10
CA ASP A 57 8.29 5.30 -9.85
C ASP A 57 8.87 6.06 -8.64
N ASN A 58 8.53 7.35 -8.50
CA ASN A 58 8.94 8.14 -7.34
C ASN A 58 8.28 7.65 -6.04
N VAL A 59 6.99 7.30 -6.07
CA VAL A 59 6.27 6.71 -4.93
C VAL A 59 7.00 5.43 -4.48
N TRP A 60 7.26 4.51 -5.40
CA TRP A 60 7.98 3.27 -5.10
C TRP A 60 9.39 3.52 -4.56
N ARG A 61 10.12 4.45 -5.16
CA ARG A 61 11.45 4.83 -4.69
C ARG A 61 11.45 5.36 -3.27
N VAL A 62 10.44 6.17 -2.89
CA VAL A 62 10.30 6.67 -1.51
C VAL A 62 9.99 5.52 -0.56
N MET A 63 9.08 4.62 -0.91
CA MET A 63 8.76 3.42 -0.11
C MET A 63 9.99 2.56 0.15
N ARG A 64 10.76 2.26 -0.90
CA ARG A 64 12.02 1.48 -0.77
C ARG A 64 13.03 2.16 0.15
N ARG A 65 13.24 3.45 -0.02
CA ARG A 65 14.18 4.20 0.82
C ARG A 65 13.74 4.25 2.27
N CYS A 66 12.44 4.38 2.51
CA CYS A 66 11.88 4.39 3.85
C CYS A 66 12.16 3.06 4.57
N VAL A 67 11.82 1.93 3.95
CA VAL A 67 12.10 0.60 4.51
C VAL A 67 13.60 0.40 4.75
N GLN A 68 14.43 0.74 3.76
CA GLN A 68 15.88 0.61 3.89
C GLN A 68 16.44 1.46 5.03
N HIS A 69 16.00 2.70 5.17
CA HIS A 69 16.42 3.58 6.26
C HIS A 69 15.96 3.03 7.61
N GLY A 70 14.69 2.65 7.74
CA GLY A 70 14.14 2.11 8.98
C GLY A 70 14.83 0.82 9.46
N CYS A 71 15.28 -0.03 8.51
CA CYS A 71 16.04 -1.25 8.82
C CYS A 71 17.50 -0.99 9.27
N HIS A 72 18.11 0.10 8.83
CA HIS A 72 19.55 0.36 9.01
C HIS A 72 19.87 1.57 9.89
N THR A 73 18.87 2.28 10.40
CA THR A 73 19.11 3.45 11.26
C THR A 73 19.83 3.06 12.55
N SER A 74 20.75 3.93 12.99
CA SER A 74 21.41 3.80 14.29
C SER A 74 20.59 4.35 15.47
N GLN A 75 19.45 5.00 15.19
CA GLN A 75 18.56 5.51 16.21
C GLN A 75 17.89 4.35 16.96
N THR A 76 18.08 4.26 18.25
CA THR A 76 17.59 3.16 19.09
C THR A 76 16.23 3.44 19.76
N VAL A 77 15.87 4.72 19.85
CA VAL A 77 14.66 5.19 20.53
C VAL A 77 13.94 6.17 19.62
N LEU A 78 12.62 6.06 19.56
CA LEU A 78 11.76 7.00 18.84
C LEU A 78 11.66 8.33 19.60
N PRO A 79 11.50 9.47 18.90
CA PRO A 79 11.31 10.76 19.56
C PRO A 79 9.99 10.78 20.33
N GLY A 80 9.93 11.65 21.36
CA GLY A 80 8.76 11.80 22.22
C GLY A 80 9.03 11.35 23.66
N GLY A 81 8.08 11.60 24.55
CA GLY A 81 8.23 11.39 25.99
C GLY A 81 8.12 9.92 26.46
N LEU A 82 7.72 8.99 25.57
CA LEU A 82 7.45 7.59 25.93
C LEU A 82 8.70 6.70 25.87
N ASN A 83 9.83 7.18 25.37
CA ASN A 83 11.06 6.40 25.18
C ASN A 83 10.84 5.07 24.44
N ALA A 84 9.93 5.04 23.47
CA ALA A 84 9.59 3.84 22.72
C ALA A 84 10.81 3.34 21.92
N PRO A 85 11.22 2.07 22.09
CA PRO A 85 12.40 1.55 21.39
C PRO A 85 12.10 1.33 19.90
N ARG A 86 13.09 1.63 19.04
CA ARG A 86 13.08 1.15 17.67
C ARG A 86 13.38 -0.35 17.64
N ARG A 87 12.56 -1.11 16.93
CA ARG A 87 12.62 -2.57 16.83
C ARG A 87 13.07 -3.06 15.47
N ALA A 88 12.78 -2.29 14.40
CA ALA A 88 13.06 -2.69 13.02
C ALA A 88 14.55 -3.01 12.77
N PRO A 89 15.55 -2.24 13.22
CA PRO A 89 16.96 -2.59 13.00
C PRO A 89 17.37 -3.91 13.66
N LYS A 90 16.86 -4.17 14.86
CA LYS A 90 17.15 -5.42 15.59
C LYS A 90 16.47 -6.62 14.93
N MET A 91 15.23 -6.45 14.45
CA MET A 91 14.50 -7.48 13.72
C MET A 91 15.17 -7.77 12.38
N TYR A 92 15.59 -6.74 11.65
CA TYR A 92 16.37 -6.89 10.43
C TYR A 92 17.66 -7.68 10.63
N ALA A 93 18.48 -7.32 11.64
CA ALA A 93 19.72 -8.03 11.93
C ALA A 93 19.50 -9.53 12.22
N ARG A 94 18.39 -9.87 12.90
CA ARG A 94 18.02 -11.26 13.18
C ARG A 94 17.60 -12.02 11.90
N LEU A 95 16.79 -11.39 11.04
CA LEU A 95 16.33 -12.03 9.81
C LEU A 95 17.44 -12.14 8.78
N ALA A 96 18.25 -11.10 8.63
CA ALA A 96 19.37 -11.04 7.68
C ALA A 96 20.51 -12.02 8.04
N SER A 97 20.65 -12.42 9.30
CA SER A 97 21.63 -13.45 9.69
C SER A 97 21.38 -14.80 8.98
N ASN A 98 20.12 -15.06 8.59
CA ASN A 98 19.73 -16.29 7.90
C ASN A 98 19.57 -16.07 6.37
N SER A 99 19.16 -14.88 5.96
CA SER A 99 19.06 -14.54 4.53
C SER A 99 18.92 -13.01 4.38
N ASP A 100 19.80 -12.38 3.60
CA ASP A 100 19.70 -10.94 3.32
C ASP A 100 18.80 -10.71 2.09
N VAL A 101 17.52 -10.53 2.34
CA VAL A 101 16.49 -10.30 1.31
C VAL A 101 16.69 -8.94 0.64
N LEU A 102 17.11 -7.92 1.39
CA LEU A 102 17.31 -6.56 0.82
C LEU A 102 18.56 -6.45 -0.06
N ALA A 103 19.56 -7.32 0.14
CA ALA A 103 20.76 -7.37 -0.68
C ALA A 103 20.61 -8.28 -1.92
N ARG A 104 19.54 -9.05 -2.02
CA ARG A 104 19.33 -9.98 -3.12
C ARG A 104 18.42 -9.36 -4.18
N ASP A 105 18.99 -9.14 -5.36
CA ASP A 105 18.22 -9.01 -6.62
C ASP A 105 17.64 -10.38 -7.09
N LYS A 106 17.73 -11.42 -6.28
CA LYS A 106 17.28 -12.76 -6.64
C LYS A 106 15.96 -13.09 -5.97
N LYS A 107 14.96 -13.18 -6.79
CA LYS A 107 13.61 -13.66 -6.51
C LYS A 107 13.61 -15.15 -6.19
N ARG A 108 12.77 -15.58 -5.27
CA ARG A 108 12.54 -17.00 -4.98
C ARG A 108 11.58 -17.61 -5.99
N ALA A 109 11.86 -18.84 -6.41
CA ALA A 109 11.12 -19.53 -7.45
C ALA A 109 9.82 -20.20 -7.00
N ASP A 110 9.37 -20.14 -5.78
CA ASP A 110 8.08 -20.68 -5.33
C ASP A 110 7.59 -19.90 -4.13
N ALA A 111 6.73 -18.92 -4.39
CA ALA A 111 6.14 -18.07 -3.36
C ALA A 111 4.99 -18.78 -2.62
N VAL A 112 5.30 -19.85 -1.93
CA VAL A 112 4.47 -20.25 -0.77
C VAL A 112 4.97 -19.44 0.42
N LEU A 113 4.07 -18.70 1.07
CA LEU A 113 4.38 -17.88 2.25
C LEU A 113 4.89 -18.81 3.34
N GLU A 114 6.21 -18.92 3.44
CA GLU A 114 6.82 -19.59 4.60
C GLU A 114 6.72 -18.65 5.82
N SER A 115 6.76 -19.19 7.02
CA SER A 115 6.71 -18.39 8.25
C SER A 115 7.84 -17.34 8.33
N SER A 116 8.95 -17.56 7.61
CA SER A 116 10.03 -16.60 7.45
C SER A 116 9.64 -15.38 6.61
N ASP A 117 8.80 -15.56 5.59
CA ASP A 117 8.41 -14.49 4.67
C ASP A 117 7.43 -13.53 5.34
N ALA A 118 6.51 -14.04 6.17
CA ALA A 118 5.63 -13.22 7.01
C ALA A 118 6.43 -12.30 7.95
N ALA A 119 7.52 -12.81 8.55
CA ALA A 119 8.38 -11.99 9.40
C ALA A 119 9.07 -10.85 8.65
N TRP A 120 9.34 -11.02 7.36
CA TRP A 120 9.85 -9.93 6.51
C TRP A 120 8.77 -8.88 6.21
N VAL A 121 7.52 -9.29 5.96
CA VAL A 121 6.40 -8.36 5.78
C VAL A 121 6.18 -7.54 7.05
N ASP A 122 6.19 -8.18 8.23
CA ASP A 122 6.10 -7.50 9.52
C ASP A 122 7.24 -6.50 9.72
N LEU A 123 8.47 -6.88 9.36
CA LEU A 123 9.62 -6.00 9.41
C LEU A 123 9.45 -4.76 8.52
N PHE A 124 9.00 -4.95 7.28
CA PHE A 124 8.81 -3.84 6.34
C PHE A 124 7.75 -2.85 6.85
N ALA A 125 6.63 -3.37 7.37
CA ALA A 125 5.58 -2.53 7.96
C ALA A 125 6.11 -1.78 9.20
N LEU A 126 6.82 -2.47 10.08
CA LEU A 126 7.42 -1.88 11.28
C LEU A 126 8.45 -0.79 10.94
N ALA A 127 9.32 -1.04 9.95
CA ALA A 127 10.32 -0.07 9.52
C ALA A 127 9.68 1.25 9.07
N VAL A 128 8.59 1.19 8.27
CA VAL A 128 7.87 2.38 7.82
C VAL A 128 7.14 3.06 8.98
N SER A 129 6.49 2.31 9.87
CA SER A 129 5.78 2.86 11.03
C SER A 129 6.74 3.59 11.98
N GLU A 130 7.93 3.04 12.21
CA GLU A 130 8.96 3.67 13.03
C GLU A 130 9.58 4.89 12.35
N GLU A 131 9.71 4.89 11.02
CA GLU A 131 10.12 6.08 10.26
C GLU A 131 9.06 7.19 10.36
N ASN A 132 7.77 6.85 10.23
CA ASN A 132 6.68 7.81 10.43
C ASN A 132 6.74 8.43 11.83
N ALA A 133 6.84 7.61 12.87
CA ALA A 133 6.96 8.09 14.26
C ALA A 133 8.25 8.88 14.51
N GLY A 134 9.33 8.57 13.77
CA GLY A 134 10.63 9.24 13.85
C GLY A 134 10.72 10.56 13.08
N GLY A 135 9.65 10.98 12.39
CA GLY A 135 9.65 12.16 11.52
C GLY A 135 10.39 11.95 10.20
N GLY A 136 10.62 10.69 9.81
CA GLY A 136 11.21 10.31 8.53
C GLY A 136 10.27 10.55 7.36
N ARG A 137 10.80 10.39 6.13
CA ARG A 137 10.01 10.56 4.91
C ARG A 137 9.30 9.26 4.57
N ILE A 138 7.97 9.32 4.52
CA ILE A 138 7.08 8.23 4.13
C ILE A 138 6.22 8.61 2.91
N VAL A 139 5.53 7.62 2.34
CA VAL A 139 4.38 7.85 1.46
C VAL A 139 3.12 7.76 2.31
N THR A 140 2.35 8.86 2.37
CA THR A 140 1.08 8.90 3.10
C THR A 140 -0.01 8.26 2.25
N ALA A 141 -0.29 6.97 2.46
CA ALA A 141 -1.33 6.22 1.76
C ALA A 141 -1.84 5.04 2.60
N PRO A 142 -3.14 5.01 2.94
CA PRO A 142 -4.13 6.07 2.81
C PRO A 142 -3.91 7.21 3.80
N THR A 143 -3.27 6.95 4.95
CA THR A 143 -2.96 7.90 6.02
C THR A 143 -1.56 7.64 6.56
N ASN A 144 -1.06 8.51 7.44
CA ASN A 144 0.25 8.33 8.08
C ASN A 144 0.26 7.10 9.02
N GLY A 145 -0.82 6.88 9.78
CA GLY A 145 -0.88 5.76 10.73
C GLY A 145 -0.85 4.38 10.06
N ALA A 146 -1.42 4.27 8.86
CA ALA A 146 -1.47 3.04 8.09
C ALA A 146 -0.40 2.95 6.98
N ALA A 147 0.51 3.91 6.90
CA ALA A 147 1.47 4.05 5.79
C ALA A 147 2.45 2.88 5.62
N GLY A 148 2.56 2.00 6.61
CA GLY A 148 3.44 0.81 6.57
C GLY A 148 2.88 -0.35 5.76
N ILE A 149 1.57 -0.44 5.57
CA ILE A 149 0.90 -1.65 5.05
C ILE A 149 1.17 -1.84 3.55
N ILE A 150 0.87 -0.83 2.73
CA ILE A 150 1.09 -0.89 1.28
C ILE A 150 2.56 -1.15 0.93
N PRO A 151 3.54 -0.42 1.49
CA PRO A 151 4.95 -0.70 1.23
C PRO A 151 5.37 -2.12 1.65
N ALA A 152 4.85 -2.64 2.76
CA ALA A 152 5.20 -3.97 3.24
C ALA A 152 4.77 -5.06 2.24
N VAL A 153 3.53 -5.00 1.76
CA VAL A 153 3.00 -5.96 0.79
C VAL A 153 3.65 -5.78 -0.58
N LEU A 154 3.96 -4.55 -1.00
CA LEU A 154 4.67 -4.29 -2.25
C LEU A 154 6.12 -4.79 -2.20
N HIS A 155 6.80 -4.73 -1.04
CA HIS A 155 8.11 -5.35 -0.85
C HIS A 155 8.02 -6.88 -0.86
N TYR A 156 6.94 -7.46 -0.30
CA TYR A 156 6.68 -8.89 -0.46
C TYR A 156 6.60 -9.27 -1.95
N TYR A 157 5.78 -8.59 -2.73
CA TYR A 157 5.73 -8.80 -4.19
C TYR A 157 7.14 -8.70 -4.79
N TRP A 158 7.85 -7.61 -4.52
CA TRP A 158 9.16 -7.34 -5.13
C TRP A 158 10.23 -8.38 -4.81
N HIS A 159 10.28 -8.89 -3.59
CA HIS A 159 11.35 -9.77 -3.11
C HIS A 159 11.02 -11.27 -3.18
N PHE A 160 9.76 -11.64 -3.11
CA PHE A 160 9.34 -13.02 -2.93
C PHE A 160 8.51 -13.58 -4.10
N VAL A 161 8.08 -12.76 -5.04
CA VAL A 161 7.36 -13.21 -6.23
C VAL A 161 8.32 -13.27 -7.43
N ASP A 162 8.46 -14.44 -8.06
CA ASP A 162 9.46 -14.69 -9.09
C ASP A 162 9.40 -13.77 -10.30
N HIS A 163 8.19 -13.48 -10.77
CA HIS A 163 7.95 -12.65 -11.94
C HIS A 163 7.79 -11.17 -11.62
N ALA A 164 8.07 -10.75 -10.36
CA ALA A 164 7.97 -9.35 -9.98
C ALA A 164 8.91 -8.47 -10.83
N ASN A 165 8.37 -7.35 -11.27
CA ASN A 165 9.06 -6.38 -12.12
C ASN A 165 8.47 -4.98 -11.92
N GLU A 166 9.05 -3.97 -12.57
CA GLU A 166 8.62 -2.57 -12.44
C GLU A 166 7.20 -2.33 -12.96
N GLU A 167 6.78 -3.03 -14.03
CA GLU A 167 5.40 -2.94 -14.54
C GLU A 167 4.39 -3.46 -13.52
N GLY A 168 4.73 -4.55 -12.81
CA GLY A 168 3.90 -5.05 -11.74
C GLY A 168 3.80 -4.08 -10.56
N VAL A 169 4.87 -3.34 -10.25
CA VAL A 169 4.79 -2.27 -9.24
C VAL A 169 3.81 -1.18 -9.65
N ILE A 170 3.83 -0.76 -10.92
CA ILE A 170 2.88 0.21 -11.47
C ILE A 170 1.43 -0.34 -11.38
N THR A 171 1.22 -1.58 -11.82
CA THR A 171 -0.09 -2.27 -11.73
C THR A 171 -0.59 -2.34 -10.29
N PHE A 172 0.28 -2.69 -9.34
CA PHE A 172 -0.06 -2.74 -7.92
C PHE A 172 -0.51 -1.36 -7.41
N LEU A 173 0.27 -0.31 -7.69
CA LEU A 173 -0.01 1.03 -7.18
C LEU A 173 -1.29 1.62 -7.79
N LEU A 174 -1.54 1.42 -9.09
CA LEU A 174 -2.77 1.87 -9.75
C LEU A 174 -4.00 1.16 -9.19
N THR A 175 -3.92 -0.17 -9.01
CA THR A 175 -5.03 -0.95 -8.45
C THR A 175 -5.30 -0.54 -7.00
N ALA A 176 -4.26 -0.42 -6.17
CA ALA A 176 -4.39 0.07 -4.81
C ALA A 176 -4.98 1.49 -4.75
N GLY A 177 -4.58 2.35 -5.70
CA GLY A 177 -5.10 3.70 -5.85
C GLY A 177 -6.60 3.74 -6.15
N ALA A 178 -7.09 2.86 -7.05
CA ALA A 178 -8.52 2.74 -7.35
C ALA A 178 -9.34 2.39 -6.09
N VAL A 179 -8.88 1.42 -5.30
CA VAL A 179 -9.54 1.02 -4.06
C VAL A 179 -9.52 2.17 -3.04
N GLY A 180 -8.37 2.82 -2.87
CA GLY A 180 -8.24 3.98 -1.98
C GLY A 180 -9.15 5.15 -2.38
N TYR A 181 -9.30 5.40 -3.68
CA TYR A 181 -10.24 6.41 -4.21
C TYR A 181 -11.69 6.09 -3.83
N LEU A 182 -12.12 4.82 -3.99
CA LEU A 182 -13.47 4.40 -3.64
C LEU A 182 -13.75 4.57 -2.14
N PHE A 183 -12.79 4.22 -1.27
CA PHE A 183 -12.92 4.46 0.17
C PHE A 183 -12.97 5.96 0.51
N LYS A 184 -12.11 6.76 -0.09
CA LYS A 184 -12.10 8.22 0.14
C LYS A 184 -13.40 8.87 -0.32
N ARG A 185 -13.98 8.39 -1.43
CA ARG A 185 -15.21 8.94 -1.99
C ARG A 185 -16.47 8.55 -1.23
N ASN A 186 -16.60 7.26 -0.88
CA ASN A 186 -17.85 6.67 -0.39
C ASN A 186 -17.88 6.49 1.13
N ALA A 187 -16.76 6.64 1.80
CA ALA A 187 -16.60 6.49 3.24
C ALA A 187 -15.59 7.53 3.76
N SER A 188 -14.96 7.26 4.88
CA SER A 188 -13.83 8.03 5.38
C SER A 188 -12.60 7.13 5.54
N ILE A 189 -11.43 7.67 5.23
CA ILE A 189 -10.13 7.04 5.50
C ILE A 189 -9.51 7.59 6.80
N SER A 190 -10.18 8.50 7.48
CA SER A 190 -9.67 9.17 8.68
C SER A 190 -9.87 8.32 9.92
N GLY A 191 -8.76 7.97 10.60
CA GLY A 191 -8.84 7.28 11.89
C GLY A 191 -9.60 8.07 12.96
N ALA A 192 -9.68 9.40 12.85
CA ALA A 192 -10.46 10.24 13.76
C ALA A 192 -11.97 10.09 13.56
N GLU A 193 -12.42 9.75 12.35
CA GLU A 193 -13.85 9.62 12.03
C GLU A 193 -14.32 8.16 12.15
N VAL A 194 -13.55 7.21 11.64
CA VAL A 194 -13.94 5.79 11.52
C VAL A 194 -13.11 4.85 12.38
N GLY A 195 -12.21 5.38 13.19
CA GLY A 195 -11.27 4.61 14.00
C GLY A 195 -10.16 3.97 13.19
N CYS A 196 -9.19 3.38 13.89
CA CYS A 196 -8.06 2.71 13.25
C CYS A 196 -8.50 1.51 12.39
N GLN A 197 -9.62 0.86 12.70
CA GLN A 197 -10.19 -0.21 11.87
C GLN A 197 -10.47 0.25 10.44
N GLY A 198 -11.03 1.43 10.24
CA GLY A 198 -11.30 1.97 8.91
C GLY A 198 -10.03 2.45 8.20
N GLU A 199 -9.11 3.08 8.93
CA GLU A 199 -7.81 3.53 8.42
C GLU A 199 -6.93 2.35 7.98
N VAL A 200 -6.69 1.40 8.90
CA VAL A 200 -5.88 0.21 8.66
C VAL A 200 -6.60 -0.73 7.69
N GLY A 201 -7.91 -0.89 7.82
CA GLY A 201 -8.73 -1.70 6.92
C GLY A 201 -8.69 -1.20 5.48
N THR A 202 -8.74 0.12 5.26
CA THR A 202 -8.55 0.70 3.92
C THR A 202 -7.17 0.35 3.35
N ALA A 203 -6.10 0.51 4.14
CA ALA A 203 -4.75 0.16 3.69
C ALA A 203 -4.59 -1.33 3.36
N CYS A 204 -5.17 -2.21 4.17
CA CYS A 204 -5.19 -3.66 3.93
C CYS A 204 -5.96 -4.00 2.67
N SER A 205 -7.13 -3.39 2.46
CA SER A 205 -7.94 -3.54 1.24
C SER A 205 -7.17 -3.11 -0.01
N MET A 206 -6.52 -1.94 0.03
CA MET A 206 -5.68 -1.43 -1.06
C MET A 206 -4.52 -2.37 -1.38
N ALA A 207 -3.83 -2.86 -0.35
CA ALA A 207 -2.67 -3.73 -0.50
C ALA A 207 -3.07 -5.13 -1.01
N ALA A 208 -4.17 -5.70 -0.51
CA ALA A 208 -4.70 -6.99 -0.95
C ALA A 208 -5.14 -6.94 -2.42
N ALA A 209 -5.85 -5.87 -2.83
CA ALA A 209 -6.22 -5.63 -4.22
C ALA A 209 -5.00 -5.54 -5.13
N GLY A 210 -4.01 -4.72 -4.74
CA GLY A 210 -2.77 -4.55 -5.51
C GLY A 210 -2.01 -5.86 -5.68
N LEU A 211 -1.87 -6.65 -4.61
CA LEU A 211 -1.21 -7.95 -4.66
C LEU A 211 -1.98 -8.96 -5.53
N CYS A 212 -3.30 -9.04 -5.37
CA CYS A 212 -4.15 -9.92 -6.18
C CYS A 212 -4.02 -9.60 -7.68
N ALA A 213 -4.02 -8.32 -8.05
CA ALA A 213 -3.86 -7.88 -9.44
C ALA A 213 -2.52 -8.33 -10.03
N VAL A 214 -1.41 -8.15 -9.32
CA VAL A 214 -0.08 -8.54 -9.83
C VAL A 214 0.18 -10.04 -9.80
N MET A 215 -0.64 -10.78 -9.06
CA MET A 215 -0.67 -12.26 -9.08
C MET A 215 -1.56 -12.80 -10.19
N GLY A 216 -2.13 -11.96 -11.05
CA GLY A 216 -2.94 -12.35 -12.19
C GLY A 216 -4.43 -12.52 -11.87
N GLY A 217 -4.90 -11.97 -10.77
CA GLY A 217 -6.33 -12.00 -10.40
C GLY A 217 -7.21 -11.24 -11.38
N THR A 218 -8.41 -11.76 -11.66
CA THR A 218 -9.46 -11.05 -12.42
C THR A 218 -9.96 -9.85 -11.63
N PRO A 219 -10.63 -8.85 -12.27
CA PRO A 219 -11.22 -7.73 -11.55
C PRO A 219 -12.11 -8.15 -10.38
N GLN A 220 -12.92 -9.20 -10.52
CA GLN A 220 -13.77 -9.75 -9.45
C GLN A 220 -12.95 -10.38 -8.32
N GLN A 221 -11.82 -11.05 -8.64
CA GLN A 221 -10.93 -11.59 -7.61
C GLN A 221 -10.20 -10.47 -6.87
N VAL A 222 -9.85 -9.39 -7.56
CA VAL A 222 -9.24 -8.20 -6.95
C VAL A 222 -10.22 -7.53 -5.98
N GLU A 223 -11.48 -7.41 -6.38
CA GLU A 223 -12.55 -6.87 -5.54
C GLU A 223 -12.76 -7.74 -4.29
N ASN A 224 -12.91 -9.05 -4.45
CA ASN A 224 -13.00 -9.99 -3.31
C ASN A 224 -11.78 -9.90 -2.36
N ALA A 225 -10.58 -9.76 -2.92
CA ALA A 225 -9.37 -9.60 -2.10
C ALA A 225 -9.41 -8.28 -1.30
N ALA A 226 -9.92 -7.20 -1.91
CA ALA A 226 -10.10 -5.91 -1.24
C ALA A 226 -11.12 -6.01 -0.09
N GLU A 227 -12.25 -6.70 -0.31
CA GLU A 227 -13.28 -6.95 0.70
C GLU A 227 -12.71 -7.76 1.87
N ILE A 228 -12.06 -8.89 1.60
CA ILE A 228 -11.39 -9.69 2.64
C ILE A 228 -10.39 -8.85 3.43
N GLY A 229 -9.63 -8.00 2.75
CA GLY A 229 -8.65 -7.12 3.39
C GLY A 229 -9.27 -6.16 4.41
N ILE A 230 -10.44 -5.58 4.15
CA ILE A 230 -11.11 -4.71 5.11
C ILE A 230 -11.86 -5.51 6.18
N GLU A 231 -12.50 -6.62 5.82
CA GLU A 231 -13.26 -7.46 6.76
C GLU A 231 -12.43 -7.90 7.95
N HIS A 232 -11.19 -8.31 7.71
CA HIS A 232 -10.25 -8.74 8.76
C HIS A 232 -9.87 -7.63 9.76
N ASN A 233 -10.18 -6.39 9.45
CA ASN A 233 -9.91 -5.23 10.31
C ASN A 233 -11.16 -4.72 11.06
N LEU A 234 -12.35 -5.28 10.78
CA LEU A 234 -13.57 -4.88 11.47
C LEU A 234 -13.50 -5.30 12.95
N GLY A 235 -13.85 -4.37 13.82
CA GLY A 235 -13.81 -4.57 15.27
C GLY A 235 -12.44 -4.34 15.91
N LEU A 236 -11.40 -4.00 15.17
CA LEU A 236 -10.14 -3.55 15.75
C LEU A 236 -10.36 -2.26 16.55
N THR A 237 -9.82 -2.20 17.74
CA THR A 237 -9.86 -1.01 18.58
C THR A 237 -8.53 -0.24 18.49
N CYS A 238 -8.63 1.08 18.64
CA CYS A 238 -7.47 1.91 18.86
C CYS A 238 -7.05 1.76 20.33
N ASP A 239 -5.82 1.36 20.58
CA ASP A 239 -5.25 1.36 21.94
C ASP A 239 -4.67 2.74 22.25
N PRO A 240 -5.39 3.62 22.98
CA PRO A 240 -4.82 4.89 23.38
C PRO A 240 -3.67 4.61 24.36
N VAL A 241 -2.52 5.14 24.05
CA VAL A 241 -1.44 5.22 25.03
C VAL A 241 -1.83 6.31 26.00
N GLY A 242 -1.97 5.95 27.27
CA GLY A 242 -2.39 6.81 28.36
C GLY A 242 -1.59 8.09 28.53
#